data_dfc6e16937b6bf7aadf91dd17f01bcbd
#
_entry.id   dfc6e16937b6bf7aadf91dd17f01bcbd
#
_cell.length_a   1.000
_cell.length_b   1.000
_cell.length_c   1.000
_cell.angle_alpha   90.00
_cell.angle_beta   90.00
_cell.angle_gamma   90.00
#
_symmetry.space_group_name_H-M   'P 1'
#
loop_
_entity.id
_entity.type
_entity.pdbx_description
1 polymer ?
#
loop_
_entity_poly.entity_id
_entity_poly.type
_entity_poly.pdbx_seq_one_letter_code
_entity_poly.pdbx_strand_id
1 'polypeptide(L)'
;MATEAAVREVLARIDAAWRLKQFDGLERCFHQDATIVGPSYVEYARGRNKCAESYVEFATNAAVLSYSESAHSLNVWNNVAIYTFAWEMEYQREQGSKRENGTDQLVLALGTEGWQLVWRYIYFAPAA
;
A
#
# COMPACT_ATOMS: atom_id res chain seq x y z
N MET A 1 -11.91 12.57 14.18
CA MET A 1 -11.44 13.83 13.54
C MET A 1 -11.53 13.73 12.03
N ALA A 2 -11.98 14.79 11.40
CA ALA A 2 -12.14 14.82 9.94
C ALA A 2 -10.84 14.48 9.19
N THR A 3 -9.70 14.96 9.71
CA THR A 3 -8.41 14.71 9.09
C THR A 3 -8.03 13.23 9.11
N GLU A 4 -8.22 12.57 10.25
CA GLU A 4 -7.94 11.14 10.33
C GLU A 4 -8.89 10.35 9.42
N ALA A 5 -10.16 10.73 9.38
CA ALA A 5 -11.14 10.08 8.52
C ALA A 5 -10.75 10.21 7.05
N ALA A 6 -10.26 11.39 6.63
CA ALA A 6 -9.82 11.60 5.26
C ALA A 6 -8.62 10.72 4.90
N VAL A 7 -7.67 10.57 5.82
CA VAL A 7 -6.52 9.68 5.62
C VAL A 7 -6.99 8.23 5.48
N ARG A 8 -7.87 7.79 6.38
CA ARG A 8 -8.40 6.42 6.35
C ARG A 8 -9.17 6.13 5.07
N GLU A 9 -9.85 7.14 4.53
CA GLU A 9 -10.55 6.97 3.26
C GLU A 9 -9.59 6.67 2.11
N VAL A 10 -8.45 7.37 2.03
CA VAL A 10 -7.44 7.10 1.01
C VAL A 10 -6.86 5.70 1.19
N LEU A 11 -6.55 5.32 2.43
CA LEU A 11 -6.03 3.99 2.72
C LEU A 11 -7.02 2.90 2.31
N ALA A 12 -8.31 3.12 2.56
CA ALA A 12 -9.36 2.17 2.20
C ALA A 12 -9.48 2.01 0.68
N ARG A 13 -9.32 3.10 -0.07
CA ARG A 13 -9.39 3.05 -1.53
C ARG A 13 -8.21 2.28 -2.12
N ILE A 14 -7.03 2.46 -1.57
CA ILE A 14 -5.85 1.70 -2.00
C ILE A 14 -6.04 0.22 -1.69
N ASP A 15 -6.55 -0.09 -0.49
CA ASP A 15 -6.81 -1.47 -0.08
C ASP A 15 -7.84 -2.14 -0.99
N ALA A 16 -8.93 -1.44 -1.31
CA ALA A 16 -9.98 -1.97 -2.18
C ALA A 16 -9.46 -2.25 -3.59
N ALA A 17 -8.47 -1.50 -4.06
CA ALA A 17 -7.91 -1.71 -5.38
C ALA A 17 -7.34 -3.11 -5.53
N TRP A 18 -6.52 -3.57 -4.59
CA TRP A 18 -5.90 -4.88 -4.74
C TRP A 18 -6.79 -6.02 -4.21
N ARG A 19 -7.64 -5.73 -3.21
CA ARG A 19 -8.52 -6.77 -2.65
C ARG A 19 -9.76 -7.01 -3.50
N LEU A 20 -10.36 -5.94 -4.02
CA LEU A 20 -11.64 -6.00 -4.71
C LEU A 20 -11.54 -5.64 -6.18
N LYS A 21 -10.33 -5.40 -6.68
CA LYS A 21 -10.07 -4.99 -8.07
C LYS A 21 -10.83 -3.71 -8.46
N GLN A 22 -10.92 -2.78 -7.52
CA GLN A 22 -11.56 -1.48 -7.75
C GLN A 22 -10.49 -0.47 -8.14
N PHE A 23 -10.20 -0.38 -9.43
CA PHE A 23 -9.08 0.40 -9.94
C PHE A 23 -9.43 1.83 -10.32
N ASP A 24 -10.71 2.17 -10.41
CA ASP A 24 -11.14 3.51 -10.82
C ASP A 24 -10.60 4.57 -9.87
N GLY A 25 -9.84 5.52 -10.42
CA GLY A 25 -9.29 6.61 -9.64
C GLY A 25 -8.13 6.25 -8.73
N LEU A 26 -7.61 5.03 -8.83
CA LEU A 26 -6.52 4.59 -7.97
C LEU A 26 -5.31 5.49 -8.07
N GLU A 27 -4.95 5.96 -9.26
CA GLU A 27 -3.78 6.82 -9.46
C GLU A 27 -3.87 8.13 -8.68
N ARG A 28 -5.08 8.60 -8.40
CA ARG A 28 -5.26 9.83 -7.61
C ARG A 28 -4.90 9.66 -6.14
N CYS A 29 -4.83 8.42 -5.67
CA CYS A 29 -4.41 8.13 -4.30
C CYS A 29 -2.92 8.32 -4.10
N PHE A 30 -2.15 8.44 -5.20
CA PHE A 30 -0.70 8.55 -5.17
C PHE A 30 -0.25 9.94 -5.58
N HIS A 31 0.69 10.50 -4.81
CA HIS A 31 1.36 11.72 -5.19
C HIS A 31 2.14 11.48 -6.49
N GLN A 32 2.33 12.53 -7.30
CA GLN A 32 3.04 12.36 -8.57
C GLN A 32 4.46 11.83 -8.40
N ASP A 33 5.08 12.07 -7.25
CA ASP A 33 6.43 11.62 -6.94
C ASP A 33 6.45 10.42 -5.98
N ALA A 34 5.32 9.73 -5.81
CA ALA A 34 5.23 8.61 -4.89
C ALA A 34 6.25 7.53 -5.23
N THR A 35 6.76 6.88 -4.19
CA THR A 35 7.78 5.83 -4.36
C THR A 35 7.43 4.63 -3.48
N ILE A 36 7.60 3.44 -4.01
CA ILE A 36 7.44 2.19 -3.25
C ILE A 36 8.80 1.51 -3.23
N VAL A 37 9.27 1.21 -2.02
CA VAL A 37 10.58 0.56 -1.84
C VAL A 37 10.43 -0.69 -0.96
N GLY A 38 11.37 -1.58 -1.08
CA GLY A 38 11.47 -2.79 -0.28
C GLY A 38 12.75 -2.83 0.54
N PRO A 39 13.14 -4.01 1.03
CA PRO A 39 14.33 -4.16 1.86
C PRO A 39 15.56 -3.55 1.19
N SER A 40 16.40 -2.90 2.02
CA SER A 40 17.58 -2.15 1.57
C SER A 40 17.22 -0.99 0.64
N TYR A 41 15.95 -0.54 0.74
CA TYR A 41 15.43 0.59 -0.05
C TYR A 41 15.51 0.35 -1.56
N VAL A 42 15.45 -0.91 -1.98
CA VAL A 42 15.32 -1.24 -3.40
C VAL A 42 14.02 -0.65 -3.91
N GLU A 43 14.08 0.12 -4.97
CA GLU A 43 12.92 0.80 -5.51
C GLU A 43 12.10 -0.15 -6.39
N TYR A 44 10.84 -0.38 -6.02
CA TYR A 44 9.93 -1.21 -6.80
C TYR A 44 9.10 -0.39 -7.79
N ALA A 45 8.76 0.84 -7.44
CA ALA A 45 7.99 1.71 -8.31
C ALA A 45 8.26 3.16 -7.95
N ARG A 46 8.31 4.01 -8.96
CA ARG A 46 8.47 5.46 -8.78
C ARG A 46 7.49 6.18 -9.69
N GLY A 47 6.80 7.16 -9.11
CA GLY A 47 5.82 7.97 -9.80
C GLY A 47 4.41 7.40 -9.66
N ARG A 48 3.45 8.30 -9.79
CA ARG A 48 2.02 7.99 -9.60
C ARG A 48 1.56 6.78 -10.40
N ASN A 49 1.86 6.78 -11.70
CA ASN A 49 1.37 5.72 -12.57
C ASN A 49 2.00 4.37 -12.27
N LYS A 50 3.32 4.35 -12.04
CA LYS A 50 4.01 3.11 -11.73
C LYS A 50 3.56 2.52 -10.38
N CYS A 51 3.31 3.38 -9.40
CA CYS A 51 2.82 2.92 -8.11
C CYS A 51 1.42 2.31 -8.25
N ALA A 52 0.53 2.97 -8.99
CA ALA A 52 -0.81 2.43 -9.24
C ALA A 52 -0.73 1.12 -10.03
N GLU A 53 0.12 1.06 -11.05
CA GLU A 53 0.30 -0.15 -11.86
C GLU A 53 0.76 -1.34 -11.03
N SER A 54 1.59 -1.10 -9.99
CA SER A 54 2.08 -2.19 -9.15
C SER A 54 0.93 -2.88 -8.40
N TYR A 55 -0.07 -2.12 -7.97
CA TYR A 55 -1.26 -2.67 -7.31
C TYR A 55 -2.15 -3.41 -8.30
N VAL A 56 -2.31 -2.87 -9.50
CA VAL A 56 -3.11 -3.50 -10.56
C VAL A 56 -2.45 -4.82 -10.99
N GLU A 57 -1.13 -4.82 -11.14
CA GLU A 57 -0.39 -6.03 -11.52
C GLU A 57 -0.62 -7.14 -10.49
N PHE A 58 -0.44 -6.82 -9.21
CA PHE A 58 -0.64 -7.81 -8.16
C PHE A 58 -2.08 -8.33 -8.16
N ALA A 59 -3.06 -7.43 -8.20
CA ALA A 59 -4.47 -7.82 -8.17
C ALA A 59 -4.87 -8.66 -9.38
N THR A 60 -4.25 -8.41 -10.53
CA THR A 60 -4.58 -9.11 -11.78
C THR A 60 -3.91 -10.49 -11.86
N ASN A 61 -2.66 -10.59 -11.37
CA ASN A 61 -1.83 -11.77 -11.59
C ASN A 61 -1.63 -12.65 -10.36
N ALA A 62 -2.18 -12.28 -9.23
CA ALA A 62 -2.10 -13.08 -8.01
C ALA A 62 -3.50 -13.35 -7.48
N ALA A 63 -3.74 -14.57 -7.02
CA ALA A 63 -4.97 -14.93 -6.34
C ALA A 63 -4.66 -15.03 -4.85
N VAL A 64 -5.24 -14.14 -4.05
CA VAL A 64 -5.03 -14.14 -2.60
C VAL A 64 -5.87 -15.24 -1.99
N LEU A 65 -5.22 -16.21 -1.33
CA LEU A 65 -5.89 -17.33 -0.68
C LEU A 65 -6.22 -17.01 0.77
N SER A 66 -5.35 -16.25 1.46
CA SER A 66 -5.60 -15.76 2.80
C SER A 66 -4.81 -14.49 3.05
N TYR A 67 -5.35 -13.62 3.88
CA TYR A 67 -4.69 -12.36 4.23
C TYR A 67 -5.18 -11.87 5.59
N SER A 68 -4.27 -11.43 6.43
CA SER A 68 -4.61 -10.83 7.70
C SER A 68 -3.65 -9.70 8.04
N GLU A 69 -4.14 -8.74 8.80
CA GLU A 69 -3.36 -7.60 9.29
C GLU A 69 -3.43 -7.51 10.79
N SER A 70 -2.39 -6.96 11.39
CA SER A 70 -2.31 -6.74 12.82
C SER A 70 -1.39 -5.57 13.13
N ALA A 71 -1.34 -5.18 14.41
CA ALA A 71 -0.43 -4.14 14.89
C ALA A 71 -0.56 -2.81 14.13
N HIS A 72 -1.81 -2.41 13.84
CA HIS A 72 -2.08 -1.16 13.12
C HIS A 72 -1.72 0.06 13.97
N SER A 73 -1.08 1.06 13.35
CA SER A 73 -0.78 2.34 14.00
C SER A 73 -0.92 3.46 12.97
N LEU A 74 -1.73 4.45 13.30
CA LEU A 74 -1.89 5.64 12.46
C LEU A 74 -1.56 6.87 13.29
N ASN A 75 -0.64 7.68 12.81
CA ASN A 75 -0.29 8.96 13.42
C ASN A 75 -0.43 10.06 12.38
N VAL A 76 -1.06 11.16 12.76
CA VAL A 76 -1.28 12.29 11.87
C VAL A 76 -0.71 13.56 12.52
N TRP A 77 0.15 14.27 11.79
CA TRP A 77 0.73 15.55 12.21
C TRP A 77 0.52 16.56 11.08
N ASN A 78 -0.32 17.55 11.35
CA ASN A 78 -0.59 18.58 10.33
C ASN A 78 -0.86 17.97 8.94
N ASN A 79 0.11 18.09 8.04
CA ASN A 79 -0.04 17.67 6.65
C ASN A 79 0.64 16.33 6.33
N VAL A 80 1.00 15.56 7.36
CA VAL A 80 1.68 14.27 7.18
C VAL A 80 1.01 13.22 8.03
N ALA A 81 0.86 12.03 7.48
CA ALA A 81 0.35 10.87 8.21
C ALA A 81 1.26 9.67 7.96
N ILE A 82 1.48 8.89 9.00
CA ILE A 82 2.23 7.63 8.88
C ILE A 82 1.36 6.50 9.38
N TYR A 83 1.17 5.50 8.53
CA TYR A 83 0.38 4.31 8.84
C TYR A 83 1.27 3.08 8.73
N THR A 84 1.30 2.27 9.79
CA THR A 84 2.09 1.05 9.80
C THR A 84 1.23 -0.12 10.23
N PHE A 85 1.52 -1.30 9.71
CA PHE A 85 0.84 -2.52 10.11
C PHE A 85 1.69 -3.74 9.76
N ALA A 86 1.41 -4.84 10.44
CA ALA A 86 1.99 -6.15 10.10
C ALA A 86 0.98 -6.94 9.29
N TRP A 87 1.45 -7.79 8.39
CA TRP A 87 0.56 -8.58 7.54
C TRP A 87 1.10 -9.99 7.32
N GLU A 88 0.17 -10.90 7.04
CA GLU A 88 0.47 -12.25 6.59
C GLU A 88 -0.40 -12.55 5.39
N MET A 89 0.18 -13.17 4.37
CA MET A 89 -0.53 -13.45 3.14
C MET A 89 -0.11 -14.79 2.54
N GLU A 90 -1.10 -15.51 2.05
CA GLU A 90 -0.86 -16.64 1.16
C GLU A 90 -1.52 -16.31 -0.17
N TYR A 91 -0.76 -16.41 -1.25
CA TYR A 91 -1.29 -16.08 -2.57
C TYR A 91 -0.71 -17.03 -3.60
N GLN A 92 -1.39 -17.11 -4.73
CA GLN A 92 -1.00 -17.97 -5.84
C GLN A 92 -0.74 -17.13 -7.07
N ARG A 93 0.39 -17.39 -7.70
CA ARG A 93 0.71 -16.86 -9.02
C ARG A 93 0.86 -18.05 -9.97
N GLU A 94 1.15 -17.78 -11.24
CA GLU A 94 1.35 -18.81 -12.24
C GLU A 94 2.41 -19.83 -11.83
N GLN A 95 3.46 -19.38 -11.14
CA GLN A 95 4.56 -20.24 -10.71
C GLN A 95 4.24 -21.09 -9.46
N GLY A 96 3.10 -20.88 -8.83
CA GLY A 96 2.69 -21.63 -7.65
C GLY A 96 2.32 -20.74 -6.48
N SER A 97 2.06 -21.37 -5.34
CA SER A 97 1.67 -20.67 -4.10
C SER A 97 2.87 -20.13 -3.36
N LYS A 98 2.67 -18.98 -2.72
CA LYS A 98 3.67 -18.36 -1.84
C LYS A 98 3.00 -17.93 -0.54
N ARG A 99 3.74 -18.06 0.56
CA ARG A 99 3.31 -17.54 1.85
C ARG A 99 4.37 -16.55 2.31
N GLU A 100 3.92 -15.33 2.58
CA GLU A 100 4.80 -14.25 3.00
C GLU A 100 4.21 -13.51 4.19
N ASN A 101 5.06 -12.89 4.99
CA ASN A 101 4.63 -11.98 6.03
C ASN A 101 5.62 -10.83 6.11
N GLY A 102 5.20 -9.75 6.74
CA GLY A 102 6.06 -8.59 6.87
C GLY A 102 5.34 -7.42 7.48
N THR A 103 5.88 -6.24 7.24
CA THR A 103 5.29 -4.98 7.68
C THR A 103 5.27 -3.98 6.54
N ASP A 104 4.28 -3.10 6.58
CA ASP A 104 4.18 -1.98 5.65
C ASP A 104 4.26 -0.66 6.42
N GLN A 105 4.92 0.32 5.83
CA GLN A 105 4.88 1.69 6.30
C GLN A 105 4.41 2.56 5.14
N LEU A 106 3.31 3.27 5.36
CA LEU A 106 2.77 4.17 4.36
C LEU A 106 2.83 5.59 4.90
N VAL A 107 3.41 6.50 4.12
CA VAL A 107 3.47 7.92 4.44
C VAL A 107 2.56 8.65 3.48
N LEU A 108 1.63 9.43 4.03
CA LEU A 108 0.71 10.23 3.25
C LEU A 108 0.96 11.70 3.54
N ALA A 109 0.72 12.53 2.54
CA ALA A 109 0.86 13.99 2.68
C ALA A 109 -0.39 14.67 2.16
N LEU A 110 -0.75 15.78 2.80
CA LEU A 110 -1.87 16.61 2.37
C LEU A 110 -1.34 17.72 1.46
N GLY A 111 -1.77 17.71 0.23
CA GLY A 111 -1.42 18.73 -0.76
C GLY A 111 -2.68 19.32 -1.39
N THR A 112 -2.52 19.99 -2.53
CA THR A 112 -3.64 20.63 -3.22
C THR A 112 -4.65 19.64 -3.75
N GLU A 113 -4.25 18.39 -3.96
CA GLU A 113 -5.13 17.33 -4.43
C GLU A 113 -5.69 16.47 -3.28
N GLY A 114 -5.55 16.93 -2.04
CA GLY A 114 -5.98 16.17 -0.87
C GLY A 114 -4.86 15.28 -0.34
N TRP A 115 -5.24 14.30 0.47
CA TRP A 115 -4.28 13.35 1.02
C TRP A 115 -3.89 12.34 -0.03
N GLN A 116 -2.57 12.11 -0.17
CA GLN A 116 -2.05 11.15 -1.15
C GLN A 116 -0.87 10.40 -0.54
N LEU A 117 -0.70 9.15 -0.95
CA LEU A 117 0.46 8.35 -0.57
C LEU A 117 1.69 8.89 -1.29
N VAL A 118 2.75 9.18 -0.51
CA VAL A 118 4.03 9.65 -1.06
C VAL A 118 5.13 8.62 -0.94
N TRP A 119 4.99 7.68 -0.02
CA TRP A 119 6.04 6.70 0.25
C TRP A 119 5.43 5.44 0.82
N ARG A 120 5.85 4.27 0.30
CA ARG A 120 5.50 2.99 0.89
C ARG A 120 6.77 2.16 1.04
N TYR A 121 7.02 1.67 2.25
CA TYR A 121 8.11 0.75 2.50
C TYR A 121 7.52 -0.60 2.87
N ILE A 122 7.86 -1.62 2.06
CA ILE A 122 7.41 -3.00 2.29
C ILE A 122 8.60 -3.77 2.84
N TYR A 123 8.49 -4.25 4.07
CA TYR A 123 9.50 -5.11 4.66
C TYR A 123 8.97 -6.54 4.67
N PHE A 124 9.66 -7.43 3.98
CA PHE A 124 9.33 -8.85 4.00
C PHE A 124 10.14 -9.49 5.11
N ALA A 125 9.45 -10.19 6.03
CA ALA A 125 10.14 -10.91 7.09
C ALA A 125 10.97 -12.03 6.47
N PRO A 126 12.16 -12.32 7.05
CA PRO A 126 12.98 -13.43 6.56
C PRO A 126 12.21 -14.74 6.65
N ALA A 127 12.43 -15.63 5.69
CA ALA A 127 11.89 -16.98 5.75
C ALA A 127 12.47 -17.69 6.96
N ALA A 128 11.59 -18.40 7.70
CA ALA A 128 12.01 -19.12 8.90
C ALA A 128 12.86 -20.35 8.54
#